data_d4e2fa8c0e7151e101b3abe24ccd05aa
#
_entry.id   d4e2fa8c0e7151e101b3abe24ccd05aa
#
_cell.length_a   1.000
_cell.length_b   1.000
_cell.length_c   1.000
_cell.angle_alpha   90.00
_cell.angle_beta   90.00
_cell.angle_gamma   90.00
#
_symmetry.space_group_name_H-M   'P 1'
#
loop_
_entity.id
_entity.type
_entity.pdbx_description
1 polymer ?
#
loop_
_entity_poly.entity_id
_entity_poly.type
_entity_poly.pdbx_seq_one_letter_code
_entity_poly.pdbx_strand_id
1 'polypeptide(L)'
;MYTVRPAQMSDLDVMTDIEAQSFPPEEKATRESFERRMSVFPECFLLLCRHGEPVGLIDGMVTNDTVISDPMFEDANLHDPQGAWQSIFGFCVLPSERGQGSAPILMKAYIEKAKTEGRKGLILTCKERLIHYYEGYGFVNKGLSKSEHGGAKWYDMMLTF
;
A
#
# COMPACT_ATOMS: atom_id res chain seq x y z
N MET A 1 -3.97 -22.17 2.30
CA MET A 1 -3.85 -21.32 3.50
C MET A 1 -3.01 -20.09 3.18
N TYR A 2 -3.44 -18.94 3.67
CA TYR A 2 -2.73 -17.68 3.49
C TYR A 2 -1.98 -17.31 4.77
N THR A 3 -0.77 -16.76 4.61
CA THR A 3 0.01 -16.19 5.70
C THR A 3 0.47 -14.80 5.30
N VAL A 4 0.83 -13.98 6.29
CA VAL A 4 1.35 -12.63 6.06
C VAL A 4 2.73 -12.56 6.72
N ARG A 5 3.70 -12.01 6.00
CA ARG A 5 5.05 -11.82 6.53
C ARG A 5 5.66 -10.50 6.05
N PRO A 6 6.64 -9.96 6.78
CA PRO A 6 7.42 -8.82 6.29
C PRO A 6 8.16 -9.18 5.00
N ALA A 7 8.35 -8.19 4.13
CA ALA A 7 9.16 -8.36 2.93
C ALA A 7 10.65 -8.26 3.26
N GLN A 8 11.46 -8.91 2.42
CA GLN A 8 12.91 -8.85 2.48
C GLN A 8 13.43 -8.35 1.15
N MET A 9 14.68 -7.86 1.12
CA MET A 9 15.28 -7.35 -0.12
C MET A 9 15.31 -8.40 -1.22
N SER A 10 15.42 -9.68 -0.85
CA SER A 10 15.35 -10.80 -1.81
C SER A 10 13.98 -10.96 -2.48
N ASP A 11 12.95 -10.27 -1.98
CA ASP A 11 11.59 -10.31 -2.55
C ASP A 11 11.38 -9.28 -3.67
N LEU A 12 12.38 -8.45 -4.00
CA LEU A 12 12.22 -7.36 -4.99
C LEU A 12 11.64 -7.82 -6.31
N ASP A 13 12.13 -8.91 -6.86
CA ASP A 13 11.68 -9.40 -8.17
C ASP A 13 10.23 -9.87 -8.12
N VAL A 14 9.85 -10.61 -7.09
CA VAL A 14 8.46 -11.11 -6.97
C VAL A 14 7.49 -9.96 -6.68
N MET A 15 7.89 -8.98 -5.87
CA MET A 15 7.07 -7.79 -5.62
C MET A 15 6.83 -6.99 -6.90
N THR A 16 7.89 -6.80 -7.68
CA THR A 16 7.81 -6.09 -8.96
C THR A 16 6.84 -6.80 -9.92
N ASP A 17 6.90 -8.12 -9.96
CA ASP A 17 6.02 -8.92 -10.81
C ASP A 17 4.55 -8.84 -10.37
N ILE A 18 4.28 -8.95 -9.06
CA ILE A 18 2.92 -8.84 -8.51
C ILE A 18 2.33 -7.45 -8.86
N GLU A 19 3.11 -6.40 -8.67
CA GLU A 19 2.69 -5.03 -8.97
C GLU A 19 2.38 -4.87 -10.45
N ALA A 20 3.24 -5.41 -11.32
CA ALA A 20 3.09 -5.31 -12.78
C ALA A 20 1.84 -6.01 -13.30
N GLN A 21 1.40 -7.07 -12.63
CA GLN A 21 0.17 -7.80 -12.99
C GLN A 21 -1.10 -7.12 -12.48
N SER A 22 -0.96 -6.14 -11.59
CA SER A 22 -2.09 -5.52 -10.90
C SER A 22 -2.38 -4.10 -11.35
N PHE A 23 -1.37 -3.38 -11.86
CA PHE A 23 -1.50 -1.96 -12.20
C PHE A 23 -0.99 -1.67 -13.61
N PRO A 24 -1.57 -0.65 -14.31
CA PRO A 24 -1.08 -0.26 -15.62
C PRO A 24 0.34 0.29 -15.55
N PRO A 25 1.09 0.26 -16.67
CA PRO A 25 2.50 0.71 -16.69
C PRO A 25 2.73 2.11 -16.16
N GLU A 26 1.80 3.04 -16.37
CA GLU A 26 1.92 4.43 -15.94
C GLU A 26 1.67 4.62 -14.44
N GLU A 27 1.14 3.60 -13.74
CA GLU A 27 0.81 3.68 -12.31
C GLU A 27 1.66 2.77 -11.45
N LYS A 28 2.17 1.67 -12.00
CA LYS A 28 2.89 0.67 -11.22
C LYS A 28 4.21 1.20 -10.68
N ALA A 29 4.59 0.76 -9.49
CA ALA A 29 5.92 0.98 -8.97
C ALA A 29 6.92 0.12 -9.76
N THR A 30 8.12 0.65 -9.95
CA THR A 30 9.20 -0.06 -10.62
C THR A 30 10.05 -0.82 -9.60
N ARG A 31 10.89 -1.73 -10.09
CA ARG A 31 11.84 -2.44 -9.23
C ARG A 31 12.75 -1.46 -8.49
N GLU A 32 13.21 -0.41 -9.19
CA GLU A 32 14.06 0.63 -8.61
C GLU A 32 13.33 1.40 -7.50
N SER A 33 12.05 1.69 -7.69
CA SER A 33 11.24 2.33 -6.66
C SER A 33 11.12 1.45 -5.42
N PHE A 34 10.83 0.16 -5.60
CA PHE A 34 10.77 -0.79 -4.49
C PHE A 34 12.11 -0.92 -3.79
N GLU A 35 13.21 -0.94 -4.54
CA GLU A 35 14.55 -1.02 -3.95
C GLU A 35 14.84 0.19 -3.06
N ARG A 36 14.52 1.39 -3.54
CA ARG A 36 14.69 2.62 -2.73
C ARG A 36 13.84 2.58 -1.47
N ARG A 37 12.56 2.19 -1.59
CA ARG A 37 11.65 2.09 -0.44
C ARG A 37 12.11 1.05 0.55
N MET A 38 12.51 -0.13 0.08
CA MET A 38 13.02 -1.20 0.95
C MET A 38 14.30 -0.82 1.65
N SER A 39 15.12 0.04 1.05
CA SER A 39 16.35 0.54 1.66
C SER A 39 16.07 1.51 2.81
N VAL A 40 14.93 2.20 2.79
CA VAL A 40 14.58 3.22 3.80
C VAL A 40 13.55 2.72 4.81
N PHE A 41 12.47 2.07 4.35
CA PHE A 41 11.39 1.64 5.24
C PHE A 41 10.92 0.19 4.95
N PRO A 42 11.85 -0.80 5.05
CA PRO A 42 11.48 -2.20 4.81
C PRO A 42 10.39 -2.70 5.76
N GLU A 43 10.30 -2.14 6.97
CA GLU A 43 9.31 -2.49 7.98
C GLU A 43 7.88 -2.11 7.56
N CYS A 44 7.71 -1.29 6.53
CA CYS A 44 6.40 -0.86 6.03
C CYS A 44 5.90 -1.73 4.88
N PHE A 45 6.55 -2.86 4.61
CA PHE A 45 6.15 -3.80 3.57
C PHE A 45 5.64 -5.10 4.19
N LEU A 46 4.43 -5.51 3.80
CA LEU A 46 3.93 -6.84 4.13
C LEU A 46 3.58 -7.59 2.84
N LEU A 47 3.87 -8.88 2.85
CA LEU A 47 3.52 -9.80 1.76
C LEU A 47 2.45 -10.77 2.22
N LEU A 48 1.48 -11.02 1.33
CA LEU A 48 0.53 -12.11 1.47
C LEU A 48 1.10 -13.31 0.74
N CYS A 49 1.18 -14.45 1.41
CA CYS A 49 1.71 -15.68 0.84
C CYS A 49 0.66 -16.77 0.85
N ARG A 50 0.67 -17.59 -0.19
CA ARG A 50 -0.12 -18.82 -0.26
C ARG A 50 0.86 -19.97 -0.42
N HIS A 51 0.81 -20.94 0.50
CA HIS A 51 1.76 -22.08 0.53
C HIS A 51 3.21 -21.59 0.50
N GLY A 52 3.51 -20.48 1.20
CA GLY A 52 4.84 -19.92 1.27
C GLY A 52 5.25 -19.04 0.10
N GLU A 53 4.44 -18.95 -0.96
CA GLU A 53 4.75 -18.14 -2.15
C GLU A 53 4.06 -16.79 -2.08
N PRO A 54 4.78 -15.66 -2.28
CA PRO A 54 4.15 -14.35 -2.29
C PRO A 54 3.13 -14.21 -3.42
N VAL A 55 1.93 -13.77 -3.07
CA VAL A 55 0.82 -13.57 -4.03
C VAL A 55 0.17 -12.19 -3.90
N GLY A 56 0.59 -11.40 -2.93
CA GLY A 56 0.09 -10.03 -2.75
C GLY A 56 1.07 -9.20 -1.96
N LEU A 57 0.93 -7.88 -2.05
CA LEU A 57 1.76 -6.95 -1.30
C LEU A 57 0.98 -5.71 -0.88
N ILE A 58 1.47 -5.08 0.19
CA ILE A 58 1.01 -3.77 0.63
C ILE A 58 2.23 -3.00 1.13
N ASP A 59 2.34 -1.74 0.72
CA ASP A 59 3.44 -0.89 1.15
C ASP A 59 3.06 0.59 1.17
N GLY A 60 3.79 1.35 1.95
CA GLY A 60 3.69 2.80 2.00
C GLY A 60 4.63 3.35 3.07
N MET A 61 4.90 4.65 3.01
CA MET A 61 5.73 5.29 4.01
C MET A 61 4.91 5.76 5.21
N VAL A 62 5.57 6.08 6.30
CA VAL A 62 4.97 6.77 7.44
C VAL A 62 5.18 8.28 7.27
N THR A 63 4.16 9.07 7.60
CA THR A 63 4.17 10.51 7.36
C THR A 63 3.34 11.23 8.42
N ASN A 64 3.59 12.53 8.59
CA ASN A 64 2.71 13.41 9.38
C ASN A 64 1.64 14.09 8.53
N ASP A 65 1.73 13.95 7.21
CA ASP A 65 0.73 14.50 6.31
C ASP A 65 -0.56 13.66 6.35
N THR A 66 -1.68 14.31 6.13
CA THR A 66 -2.99 13.64 6.16
C THR A 66 -3.45 13.23 4.77
N VAL A 67 -2.70 13.55 3.74
CA VAL A 67 -2.96 13.16 2.35
C VAL A 67 -1.65 12.73 1.69
N ILE A 68 -1.75 11.86 0.70
CA ILE A 68 -0.60 11.45 -0.10
C ILE A 68 -0.36 12.48 -1.19
N SER A 69 0.90 12.90 -1.35
CA SER A 69 1.33 13.78 -2.42
C SER A 69 2.25 13.02 -3.39
N ASP A 70 2.30 13.46 -4.64
CA ASP A 70 3.10 12.78 -5.67
C ASP A 70 4.59 12.62 -5.32
N PRO A 71 5.26 13.61 -4.68
CA PRO A 71 6.65 13.42 -4.28
C PRO A 71 6.88 12.19 -3.38
N MET A 72 5.90 11.79 -2.59
CA MET A 72 6.04 10.62 -1.71
C MET A 72 6.29 9.33 -2.48
N PHE A 73 5.72 9.19 -3.68
CA PHE A 73 5.93 8.01 -4.51
C PHE A 73 7.36 7.90 -5.01
N GLU A 74 8.03 9.02 -5.20
CA GLU A 74 9.34 9.09 -5.86
C GLU A 74 10.50 9.25 -4.89
N ASP A 75 10.28 9.85 -3.73
CA ASP A 75 11.32 10.15 -2.75
C ASP A 75 11.09 9.41 -1.44
N ALA A 76 11.72 8.24 -1.31
CA ALA A 76 11.61 7.42 -0.10
C ALA A 76 12.15 8.12 1.15
N ASN A 77 13.01 9.15 0.98
CA ASN A 77 13.57 9.89 2.11
C ASN A 77 12.56 10.81 2.80
N LEU A 78 11.37 10.97 2.21
CA LEU A 78 10.27 11.70 2.88
C LEU A 78 9.64 10.87 4.01
N HIS A 79 9.98 9.58 4.10
CA HIS A 79 9.51 8.72 5.19
C HIS A 79 9.95 9.27 6.55
N ASP A 80 8.98 9.38 7.45
CA ASP A 80 9.21 9.81 8.84
C ASP A 80 8.76 8.68 9.77
N PRO A 81 9.71 7.92 10.37
CA PRO A 81 9.34 6.79 11.22
C PRO A 81 8.57 7.19 12.48
N GLN A 82 8.57 8.47 12.85
CA GLN A 82 7.82 9.00 13.97
C GLN A 82 6.46 9.60 13.53
N GLY A 83 6.12 9.48 12.28
CA GLY A 83 4.91 10.06 11.72
C GLY A 83 3.63 9.46 12.30
N ALA A 84 2.55 10.25 12.23
CA ALA A 84 1.25 9.87 12.79
C ALA A 84 0.45 8.92 11.88
N TRP A 85 0.74 8.90 10.57
CA TRP A 85 -0.08 8.20 9.59
C TRP A 85 0.73 7.21 8.79
N GLN A 86 0.16 6.00 8.62
CA GLN A 86 0.69 5.01 7.69
C GLN A 86 0.04 5.25 6.33
N SER A 87 0.82 5.62 5.31
CA SER A 87 0.29 5.70 3.97
C SER A 87 0.27 4.32 3.30
N ILE A 88 -0.57 4.18 2.28
CA ILE A 88 -0.60 2.99 1.43
C ILE A 88 -0.37 3.46 0.00
N PHE A 89 0.77 3.07 -0.59
CA PHE A 89 1.10 3.36 -1.98
C PHE A 89 0.59 2.27 -2.92
N GLY A 90 0.78 1.01 -2.53
CA GLY A 90 0.36 -0.14 -3.30
C GLY A 90 -0.32 -1.16 -2.41
N PHE A 91 -1.40 -1.72 -2.91
CA PHE A 91 -2.14 -2.79 -2.26
C PHE A 91 -2.76 -3.64 -3.35
N CYS A 92 -2.23 -4.84 -3.52
CA CYS A 92 -2.70 -5.72 -4.59
C CYS A 92 -2.45 -7.19 -4.29
N VAL A 93 -3.24 -8.03 -4.94
CA VAL A 93 -3.03 -9.47 -4.98
C VAL A 93 -3.04 -9.90 -6.44
N LEU A 94 -2.37 -11.01 -6.74
CA LEU A 94 -2.37 -11.56 -8.10
C LEU A 94 -3.80 -11.80 -8.58
N PRO A 95 -4.07 -11.62 -9.88
CA PRO A 95 -5.41 -11.86 -10.43
C PRO A 95 -5.98 -13.23 -10.09
N SER A 96 -5.14 -14.27 -10.04
CA SER A 96 -5.55 -15.64 -9.69
C SER A 96 -6.03 -15.78 -8.26
N GLU A 97 -5.68 -14.84 -7.37
CA GLU A 97 -6.05 -14.89 -5.95
C GLU A 97 -7.23 -13.98 -5.61
N ARG A 98 -7.78 -13.27 -6.59
CA ARG A 98 -8.92 -12.38 -6.37
C ARG A 98 -10.22 -13.16 -6.17
N GLY A 99 -11.13 -12.56 -5.39
CA GLY A 99 -12.44 -13.19 -5.13
C GLY A 99 -12.43 -14.32 -4.13
N GLN A 100 -11.30 -14.56 -3.45
CA GLN A 100 -11.14 -15.64 -2.46
C GLN A 100 -11.02 -15.11 -1.03
N GLY A 101 -11.27 -13.81 -0.80
CA GLY A 101 -11.14 -13.21 0.52
C GLY A 101 -9.70 -12.99 0.96
N SER A 102 -8.74 -13.07 0.04
CA SER A 102 -7.31 -12.97 0.36
C SER A 102 -6.86 -11.54 0.65
N ALA A 103 -7.30 -10.56 -0.14
CA ALA A 103 -6.90 -9.17 0.04
C ALA A 103 -7.25 -8.63 1.43
N PRO A 104 -8.45 -8.90 1.99
CA PRO A 104 -8.76 -8.47 3.35
C PRO A 104 -7.82 -9.00 4.42
N ILE A 105 -7.24 -10.19 4.24
CA ILE A 105 -6.26 -10.74 5.17
C ILE A 105 -5.04 -9.81 5.24
N LEU A 106 -4.55 -9.38 4.10
CA LEU A 106 -3.39 -8.49 4.02
C LEU A 106 -3.71 -7.09 4.58
N MET A 107 -4.84 -6.51 4.17
CA MET A 107 -5.24 -5.18 4.67
C MET A 107 -5.45 -5.17 6.18
N LYS A 108 -6.12 -6.18 6.73
CA LYS A 108 -6.33 -6.26 8.17
C LYS A 108 -5.03 -6.39 8.94
N ALA A 109 -4.07 -7.15 8.42
CA ALA A 109 -2.74 -7.26 9.02
C ALA A 109 -2.03 -5.90 9.04
N TYR A 110 -2.15 -5.13 7.97
CA TYR A 110 -1.53 -3.81 7.87
C TYR A 110 -2.18 -2.82 8.84
N ILE A 111 -3.50 -2.85 8.97
CA ILE A 111 -4.24 -2.04 9.93
C ILE A 111 -3.77 -2.35 11.36
N GLU A 112 -3.69 -3.63 11.71
CA GLU A 112 -3.24 -4.04 13.06
C GLU A 112 -1.81 -3.61 13.34
N LYS A 113 -0.94 -3.70 12.33
CA LYS A 113 0.44 -3.24 12.44
C LYS A 113 0.50 -1.74 12.76
N ALA A 114 -0.27 -0.93 12.04
CA ALA A 114 -0.32 0.51 12.28
C ALA A 114 -0.86 0.85 13.68
N LYS A 115 -1.88 0.13 14.15
CA LYS A 115 -2.40 0.30 15.51
C LYS A 115 -1.35 -0.03 16.56
N THR A 116 -0.67 -1.15 16.40
CA THR A 116 0.37 -1.60 17.33
C THR A 116 1.52 -0.60 17.41
N GLU A 117 1.83 0.06 16.29
CA GLU A 117 2.88 1.08 16.22
C GLU A 117 2.43 2.44 16.75
N GLY A 118 1.18 2.59 17.16
CA GLY A 118 0.67 3.83 17.73
C GLY A 118 0.33 4.91 16.72
N ARG A 119 0.13 4.56 15.43
CA ARG A 119 -0.29 5.52 14.42
C ARG A 119 -1.71 6.00 14.69
N LYS A 120 -2.06 7.17 14.18
CA LYS A 120 -3.43 7.69 14.25
C LYS A 120 -4.36 7.00 13.27
N GLY A 121 -3.83 6.44 12.21
CA GLY A 121 -4.60 5.76 11.20
C GLY A 121 -3.83 5.55 9.92
N LEU A 122 -4.57 5.30 8.84
CA LEU A 122 -4.02 5.06 7.51
C LEU A 122 -4.60 6.05 6.50
N ILE A 123 -3.78 6.36 5.49
CA ILE A 123 -4.21 7.20 4.36
C ILE A 123 -3.86 6.51 3.05
N LEU A 124 -4.71 6.69 2.04
CA LEU A 124 -4.45 6.19 0.70
C LEU A 124 -5.12 7.09 -0.34
N THR A 125 -4.76 6.89 -1.60
CA THR A 125 -5.52 7.43 -2.72
C THR A 125 -6.05 6.27 -3.54
N CYS A 126 -7.26 6.41 -4.09
CA CYS A 126 -7.84 5.38 -4.94
C CYS A 126 -8.65 5.99 -6.07
N LYS A 127 -8.92 5.19 -7.10
CA LYS A 127 -9.82 5.57 -8.18
C LYS A 127 -11.25 5.53 -7.69
N GLU A 128 -12.11 6.32 -8.31
CA GLU A 128 -13.53 6.44 -7.92
C GLU A 128 -14.21 5.08 -7.75
N ARG A 129 -13.97 4.15 -8.67
CA ARG A 129 -14.58 2.81 -8.63
C ARG A 129 -14.21 1.98 -7.40
N LEU A 130 -13.17 2.38 -6.65
CA LEU A 130 -12.70 1.66 -5.47
C LEU A 130 -13.09 2.33 -4.16
N ILE A 131 -13.73 3.50 -4.19
CA ILE A 131 -14.14 4.21 -2.98
C ILE A 131 -14.99 3.32 -2.08
N HIS A 132 -16.03 2.71 -2.63
CA HIS A 132 -16.92 1.85 -1.86
C HIS A 132 -16.19 0.64 -1.26
N TYR A 133 -15.24 0.08 -2.02
CA TYR A 133 -14.42 -1.04 -1.54
C TYR A 133 -13.66 -0.64 -0.27
N TYR A 134 -12.98 0.51 -0.29
CA TYR A 134 -12.20 0.97 0.86
C TYR A 134 -13.09 1.42 2.02
N GLU A 135 -14.26 1.94 1.73
CA GLU A 135 -15.24 2.25 2.78
C GLU A 135 -15.60 1.01 3.58
N GLY A 136 -15.58 -0.15 2.97
CA GLY A 136 -15.82 -1.42 3.64
C GLY A 136 -14.83 -1.74 4.75
N TYR A 137 -13.63 -1.16 4.72
CA TYR A 137 -12.64 -1.28 5.79
C TYR A 137 -12.77 -0.18 6.85
N GLY A 138 -13.61 0.82 6.60
CA GLY A 138 -13.78 1.97 7.49
C GLY A 138 -13.10 3.24 7.01
N PHE A 139 -12.52 3.24 5.81
CA PHE A 139 -11.96 4.47 5.23
C PHE A 139 -13.08 5.45 4.89
N VAL A 140 -12.81 6.73 5.08
CA VAL A 140 -13.73 7.83 4.75
C VAL A 140 -13.18 8.56 3.53
N ASN A 141 -14.05 8.82 2.55
CA ASN A 141 -13.71 9.58 1.35
C ASN A 141 -13.55 11.05 1.73
N LYS A 142 -12.36 11.61 1.52
CA LYS A 142 -12.03 13.02 1.83
C LYS A 142 -12.08 13.91 0.60
N GLY A 143 -12.48 13.36 -0.54
CA GLY A 143 -12.65 14.12 -1.77
C GLY A 143 -11.53 13.94 -2.78
N LEU A 144 -11.59 14.71 -3.86
CA LEU A 144 -10.66 14.62 -4.96
C LEU A 144 -9.24 14.99 -4.49
N SER A 145 -8.30 14.08 -4.74
CA SER A 145 -6.88 14.29 -4.45
C SER A 145 -6.26 15.28 -5.44
N LYS A 146 -5.20 15.93 -5.00
CA LYS A 146 -4.34 16.74 -5.88
C LYS A 146 -3.34 15.90 -6.66
N SER A 147 -3.26 14.61 -6.39
CA SER A 147 -2.35 13.70 -7.08
C SER A 147 -2.72 13.57 -8.56
N GLU A 148 -1.69 13.55 -9.40
CA GLU A 148 -1.82 13.32 -10.84
C GLU A 148 -1.06 12.05 -11.26
N HIS A 149 -0.75 11.18 -10.30
CA HIS A 149 0.00 9.96 -10.53
C HIS A 149 -0.57 9.14 -11.70
N GLY A 150 0.29 8.83 -12.67
CA GLY A 150 -0.12 8.09 -13.86
C GLY A 150 -1.13 8.84 -14.74
N GLY A 151 -1.33 10.15 -14.54
CA GLY A 151 -2.32 10.94 -15.28
C GLY A 151 -3.77 10.62 -14.92
N ALA A 152 -4.01 9.86 -13.86
CA ALA A 152 -5.34 9.46 -13.45
C ALA A 152 -5.93 10.41 -12.38
N LYS A 153 -7.24 10.28 -12.16
CA LYS A 153 -7.97 10.98 -11.10
C LYS A 153 -7.98 10.12 -9.85
N TRP A 154 -7.58 10.69 -8.71
CA TRP A 154 -7.49 9.98 -7.44
C TRP A 154 -8.34 10.64 -6.37
N TYR A 155 -8.80 9.85 -5.40
CA TYR A 155 -9.57 10.34 -4.25
C TYR A 155 -8.81 10.00 -2.98
N ASP A 156 -8.72 10.98 -2.07
CA ASP A 156 -8.10 10.81 -0.76
C ASP A 156 -9.02 10.02 0.16
N MET A 157 -8.50 8.98 0.79
CA MET A 157 -9.22 8.16 1.74
C MET A 157 -8.45 8.12 3.06
N MET A 158 -9.16 8.12 4.18
CA MET A 158 -8.56 8.13 5.52
C MET A 158 -9.31 7.19 6.45
N LEU A 159 -8.55 6.34 7.15
CA LEU A 159 -9.06 5.51 8.24
C LEU A 159 -8.43 6.00 9.54
N THR A 160 -9.24 6.47 10.48
CA THR A 160 -8.79 6.98 11.78
C THR A 160 -9.11 5.94 12.86
N PHE A 161 -8.12 5.63 13.65
CA PHE A 161 -8.27 4.69 14.78
C PHE A 161 -8.98 5.29 15.97
#